data_572ee0e6f35a9ab981d7c3bcf860f0b8
#
_entry.id   572ee0e6f35a9ab981d7c3bcf860f0b8
#
_cell.length_a   1.000
_cell.length_b   1.000
_cell.length_c   1.000
_cell.angle_alpha   90.00
_cell.angle_beta   90.00
_cell.angle_gamma   90.00
#
_symmetry.space_group_name_H-M   'P 1'
#
loop_
_entity.id
_entity.type
_entity.pdbx_description
1 polymer ?
#
loop_
_entity_poly.entity_id
_entity_poly.type
_entity_poly.pdbx_seq_one_letter_code
_entity_poly.pdbx_strand_id
1 'polypeptide(L)'
;MFLSFALFSLHAQDNPRITTMDLTAGELAHYMAPGWNLGNTLEAGSNTNNFTNNGGVGAETAWQGTRTTREFISFIKQSGFNSVRLPVSWVMGHITDRSSMVIDEAWIARVKEIVDYCMEANLYVVLNDHWDGGWLEYDGFTTGADVAAKKEQLRKLWTNIANAFKDYDQRLLFAGFNEPGVGAASPEATGNLMFDQYGENDKFVDFVSRLQEYEQVFIDAVRATGGNNANRVLVVQGPLTNFGRTNKYFDITKLSDSAAKRLMLEVHHYDPFQFCGMSEDADWGKVWYYWAGHAPKRASASRVVPDAQRVAIQTAMQELKTNFVDKGYPIILGEYGCNHRTIAPTDGTQAKHDESVKYWYGFSTQYAYEAGIIPFAWDTNNLGRPNMTVFNRSAVSINDATVYEGIFDGDKSGRTAYNAIYPKPSTTSGVMQVEDRGKAPVAVYDVCGRLVASNVASLRKVSLGKGVYVYKGRKVVVK
;
A
#
# COMPACT_ATOMS: atom_id res chain seq x y z
N MET A 1 21.01 30.43 1.29
CA MET A 1 20.02 30.11 0.24
C MET A 1 18.81 29.51 0.93
N PHE A 2 17.84 30.34 1.30
CA PHE A 2 16.63 29.89 1.98
C PHE A 2 15.67 29.36 0.94
N LEU A 3 15.57 28.03 0.81
CA LEU A 3 14.51 27.41 0.01
C LEU A 3 13.22 27.38 0.83
N SER A 4 12.22 27.92 0.21
CA SER A 4 10.83 28.10 0.65
C SER A 4 10.18 26.78 1.06
N PHE A 5 9.99 26.56 2.37
CA PHE A 5 9.18 25.49 2.96
C PHE A 5 7.67 25.82 2.98
N ALA A 6 7.20 26.75 2.15
CA ALA A 6 5.88 27.37 2.31
C ALA A 6 4.75 26.75 1.45
N LEU A 7 4.94 25.63 0.76
CA LEU A 7 3.93 25.13 -0.19
C LEU A 7 3.34 23.73 0.08
N PHE A 8 3.74 23.03 1.14
CA PHE A 8 3.32 21.62 1.33
C PHE A 8 2.16 21.39 2.33
N SER A 9 1.48 22.42 2.76
CA SER A 9 0.44 22.29 3.80
C SER A 9 -0.99 22.08 3.27
N LEU A 10 -1.21 21.82 1.99
CA LEU A 10 -2.53 21.92 1.37
C LEU A 10 -3.30 20.60 1.16
N HIS A 11 -2.74 19.44 1.46
CA HIS A 11 -3.40 18.17 1.11
C HIS A 11 -3.58 17.17 2.27
N ALA A 12 -3.00 17.38 3.43
CA ALA A 12 -3.25 16.51 4.56
C ALA A 12 -4.71 16.70 5.02
N GLN A 13 -5.59 15.77 4.66
CA GLN A 13 -6.90 15.70 5.32
C GLN A 13 -6.66 15.52 6.81
N ASP A 14 -7.29 16.35 7.63
CA ASP A 14 -7.33 16.21 9.09
C ASP A 14 -8.20 14.97 9.40
N ASN A 15 -7.65 13.78 9.16
CA ASN A 15 -8.33 12.53 9.42
C ASN A 15 -8.47 12.36 10.93
N PRO A 16 -9.69 12.11 11.43
CA PRO A 16 -9.86 11.85 12.85
C PRO A 16 -9.07 10.59 13.23
N ARG A 17 -8.48 10.58 14.42
CA ARG A 17 -7.86 9.39 14.97
C ARG A 17 -8.95 8.42 15.42
N ILE A 18 -9.26 7.45 14.60
CA ILE A 18 -10.33 6.48 14.84
C ILE A 18 -9.70 5.24 15.46
N THR A 19 -10.00 4.98 16.74
CA THR A 19 -9.42 3.87 17.51
C THR A 19 -10.39 2.72 17.75
N THR A 20 -11.64 2.84 17.29
CA THR A 20 -12.65 1.79 17.37
C THR A 20 -12.57 0.84 16.17
N MET A 21 -13.40 -0.23 16.18
CA MET A 21 -13.50 -1.20 15.08
C MET A 21 -14.85 -1.10 14.35
N ASP A 22 -15.49 0.08 14.34
CA ASP A 22 -16.89 0.22 13.95
C ASP A 22 -17.08 0.51 12.46
N LEU A 23 -16.09 1.10 11.78
CA LEU A 23 -16.23 1.48 10.37
C LEU A 23 -16.23 0.27 9.44
N THR A 24 -17.17 0.25 8.52
CA THR A 24 -17.16 -0.66 7.37
C THR A 24 -15.99 -0.38 6.43
N ALA A 25 -15.70 -1.31 5.52
CA ALA A 25 -14.67 -1.12 4.50
C ALA A 25 -14.91 0.16 3.66
N GLY A 26 -16.17 0.44 3.28
CA GLY A 26 -16.53 1.65 2.53
C GLY A 26 -16.34 2.95 3.31
N GLU A 27 -16.69 2.94 4.59
CA GLU A 27 -16.46 4.10 5.47
C GLU A 27 -14.97 4.33 5.74
N LEU A 28 -14.19 3.25 5.86
CA LEU A 28 -12.74 3.33 6.04
C LEU A 28 -12.05 3.88 4.80
N ALA A 29 -12.52 3.49 3.60
CA ALA A 29 -12.01 3.96 2.31
C ALA A 29 -11.99 5.49 2.23
N HIS A 30 -12.98 6.19 2.80
CA HIS A 30 -13.02 7.66 2.83
C HIS A 30 -11.69 8.28 3.31
N TYR A 31 -11.04 7.65 4.28
CA TYR A 31 -9.87 8.21 4.96
C TYR A 31 -8.53 7.72 4.41
N MET A 32 -8.53 6.68 3.56
CA MET A 32 -7.29 5.98 3.20
C MET A 32 -6.49 6.63 2.06
N ALA A 33 -7.15 7.26 1.10
CA ALA A 33 -6.49 7.76 -0.12
C ALA A 33 -5.84 9.15 0.04
N PRO A 34 -4.66 9.41 -0.56
CA PRO A 34 -3.83 8.47 -1.30
C PRO A 34 -2.94 7.61 -0.39
N GLY A 35 -2.48 6.48 -0.91
CA GLY A 35 -1.56 5.57 -0.27
C GLY A 35 -0.16 5.54 -0.91
N TRP A 36 0.79 4.99 -0.18
CA TRP A 36 2.19 4.81 -0.58
C TRP A 36 2.72 3.45 -0.08
N ASN A 37 3.63 2.81 -0.84
CA ASN A 37 4.24 1.55 -0.46
C ASN A 37 5.62 1.76 0.18
N LEU A 38 5.88 1.10 1.32
CA LEU A 38 7.23 0.93 1.85
C LEU A 38 7.89 -0.28 1.14
N GLY A 39 8.07 -0.17 -0.18
CA GLY A 39 8.58 -1.27 -1.01
C GLY A 39 10.08 -1.50 -0.85
N ASN A 40 10.55 -2.68 -1.28
CA ASN A 40 11.93 -3.15 -1.16
C ASN A 40 12.49 -3.14 0.28
N THR A 41 11.62 -3.34 1.27
CA THR A 41 11.98 -3.18 2.68
C THR A 41 11.71 -4.46 3.48
N LEU A 42 10.49 -4.65 3.96
CA LEU A 42 10.18 -5.82 4.80
C LEU A 42 9.89 -7.09 3.98
N GLU A 43 9.70 -6.97 2.68
CA GLU A 43 9.62 -8.08 1.74
C GLU A 43 10.99 -8.46 1.15
N ALA A 44 12.04 -7.70 1.48
CA ALA A 44 13.39 -7.95 0.99
C ALA A 44 13.99 -9.23 1.59
N GLY A 45 14.83 -9.90 0.81
CA GLY A 45 15.52 -11.12 1.23
C GLY A 45 16.14 -11.86 0.07
N SER A 46 16.60 -13.09 0.31
CA SER A 46 17.08 -13.97 -0.75
C SER A 46 15.89 -14.64 -1.45
N ASN A 47 15.87 -14.63 -2.79
CA ASN A 47 14.84 -15.26 -3.64
C ASN A 47 14.91 -16.81 -3.58
N THR A 48 15.09 -17.37 -2.41
CA THR A 48 15.09 -18.83 -2.24
C THR A 48 13.81 -19.20 -1.51
N ASN A 49 13.07 -20.14 -2.05
CA ASN A 49 11.94 -20.83 -1.43
C ASN A 49 12.44 -21.59 -0.16
N ASN A 50 13.03 -20.85 0.76
CA ASN A 50 13.79 -21.42 1.87
C ASN A 50 13.21 -20.93 3.19
N PHE A 51 12.58 -21.84 3.91
CA PHE A 51 12.12 -21.66 5.28
C PHE A 51 13.29 -21.49 6.29
N THR A 52 14.47 -21.06 5.86
CA THR A 52 15.61 -20.82 6.74
C THR A 52 15.70 -19.34 7.10
N ASN A 53 16.06 -19.06 8.35
CA ASN A 53 16.27 -17.69 8.82
C ASN A 53 17.53 -17.09 8.15
N ASN A 54 17.30 -16.34 7.07
CA ASN A 54 18.33 -15.72 6.25
C ASN A 54 18.41 -14.21 6.52
N GLY A 55 18.96 -13.81 7.63
CA GLY A 55 19.30 -12.42 7.90
C GLY A 55 18.48 -11.74 8.98
N GLY A 56 17.44 -12.36 9.53
CA GLY A 56 16.65 -11.76 10.60
C GLY A 56 16.19 -10.35 10.26
N VAL A 57 16.29 -9.42 11.22
CA VAL A 57 15.93 -8.00 11.01
C VAL A 57 16.83 -7.27 10.01
N GLY A 58 17.96 -7.82 9.63
CA GLY A 58 18.83 -7.27 8.58
C GLY A 58 18.24 -7.36 7.18
N ALA A 59 17.26 -8.24 6.95
CA ALA A 59 16.55 -8.36 5.68
C ALA A 59 15.94 -7.04 5.25
N GLU A 60 15.45 -6.21 6.18
CA GLU A 60 14.88 -4.87 5.92
C GLU A 60 15.75 -4.00 5.00
N THR A 61 17.05 -4.14 5.06
CA THR A 61 17.99 -3.29 4.31
C THR A 61 18.69 -4.01 3.16
N ALA A 62 18.29 -5.25 2.86
CA ALA A 62 18.98 -6.08 1.88
C ALA A 62 18.88 -5.54 0.43
N TRP A 63 17.76 -4.94 0.05
CA TRP A 63 17.56 -4.46 -1.32
C TRP A 63 17.76 -2.95 -1.50
N GLN A 64 17.58 -2.13 -0.44
CA GLN A 64 17.60 -0.67 -0.56
C GLN A 64 18.52 0.06 0.45
N GLY A 65 19.10 -0.66 1.42
CA GLY A 65 20.17 -0.15 2.28
C GLY A 65 19.77 0.80 3.42
N THR A 66 18.51 1.23 3.51
CA THR A 66 18.07 2.23 4.51
C THR A 66 17.08 1.64 5.49
N ARG A 67 17.41 1.72 6.79
CA ARG A 67 16.47 1.32 7.85
C ARG A 67 15.33 2.33 7.97
N THR A 68 14.10 1.84 8.08
CA THR A 68 12.91 2.69 8.24
C THR A 68 12.91 3.35 9.60
N THR A 69 12.68 4.66 9.63
CA THR A 69 12.66 5.47 10.85
C THR A 69 11.29 6.10 11.10
N ARG A 70 11.01 6.41 12.35
CA ARG A 70 9.82 7.17 12.78
C ARG A 70 9.72 8.52 12.07
N GLU A 71 10.83 9.21 11.92
CA GLU A 71 10.92 10.50 11.25
C GLU A 71 10.49 10.39 9.80
N PHE A 72 10.97 9.37 9.08
CA PHE A 72 10.61 9.15 7.69
C PHE A 72 9.10 8.83 7.54
N ILE A 73 8.53 7.96 8.37
CA ILE A 73 7.09 7.67 8.35
C ILE A 73 6.26 8.93 8.67
N SER A 74 6.69 9.75 9.62
CA SER A 74 6.06 11.04 9.89
C SER A 74 6.11 11.98 8.69
N PHE A 75 7.22 11.98 7.95
CA PHE A 75 7.39 12.74 6.71
C PHE A 75 6.43 12.28 5.60
N ILE A 76 6.19 10.96 5.44
CA ILE A 76 5.18 10.44 4.50
C ILE A 76 3.80 11.04 4.79
N LYS A 77 3.38 11.07 6.07
CA LYS A 77 2.11 11.73 6.44
C LYS A 77 2.11 13.23 6.13
N GLN A 78 3.19 13.94 6.46
CA GLN A 78 3.32 15.37 6.18
C GLN A 78 3.34 15.67 4.66
N SER A 79 3.80 14.71 3.85
CA SER A 79 3.78 14.78 2.39
C SER A 79 2.39 14.54 1.77
N GLY A 80 1.34 14.37 2.58
CA GLY A 80 -0.06 14.29 2.11
C GLY A 80 -0.61 12.87 1.95
N PHE A 81 0.17 11.83 2.18
CA PHE A 81 -0.31 10.46 2.14
C PHE A 81 -1.10 10.11 3.40
N ASN A 82 -2.16 9.31 3.25
CA ASN A 82 -3.03 8.89 4.33
C ASN A 82 -2.87 7.42 4.70
N SER A 83 -2.28 6.63 3.83
CA SER A 83 -2.07 5.21 4.04
C SER A 83 -0.68 4.78 3.62
N VAL A 84 -0.19 3.71 4.28
CA VAL A 84 1.04 3.00 3.90
C VAL A 84 0.71 1.53 3.70
N ARG A 85 1.08 0.97 2.56
CA ARG A 85 1.12 -0.49 2.39
C ARG A 85 2.50 -0.95 2.82
N LEU A 86 2.53 -1.96 3.67
CA LEU A 86 3.74 -2.61 4.18
C LEU A 86 3.83 -4.00 3.56
N PRO A 87 4.55 -4.16 2.44
CA PRO A 87 4.93 -5.47 1.93
C PRO A 87 5.81 -6.18 2.95
N VAL A 88 5.48 -7.43 3.32
CA VAL A 88 6.24 -8.19 4.33
C VAL A 88 6.43 -9.63 3.87
N SER A 89 7.66 -10.13 3.98
CA SER A 89 7.97 -11.55 3.94
C SER A 89 7.91 -12.13 5.35
N TRP A 90 7.15 -13.20 5.51
CA TRP A 90 6.99 -13.91 6.79
C TRP A 90 7.64 -15.28 6.74
N VAL A 91 7.51 -15.96 5.60
CA VAL A 91 7.99 -17.34 5.40
C VAL A 91 9.43 -17.35 4.93
N MET A 92 9.77 -16.46 3.98
CA MET A 92 11.12 -16.36 3.45
C MET A 92 12.11 -15.83 4.50
N GLY A 93 12.77 -16.76 5.16
CA GLY A 93 13.84 -16.44 6.11
C GLY A 93 13.39 -16.09 7.53
N HIS A 94 12.10 -16.15 7.85
CA HIS A 94 11.62 -15.72 9.16
C HIS A 94 10.83 -16.78 9.93
N ILE A 95 10.67 -18.00 9.40
CA ILE A 95 10.04 -19.12 10.11
C ILE A 95 11.05 -19.83 10.99
N THR A 96 10.76 -19.96 12.29
CA THR A 96 11.58 -20.69 13.26
C THR A 96 11.07 -22.11 13.53
N ASP A 97 9.77 -22.36 13.36
CA ASP A 97 9.15 -23.68 13.38
C ASP A 97 8.18 -23.83 12.20
N ARG A 98 8.56 -24.62 11.22
CA ARG A 98 7.81 -24.87 10.01
C ARG A 98 6.49 -25.65 10.27
N SER A 99 6.47 -26.50 11.27
CA SER A 99 5.29 -27.33 11.56
C SER A 99 4.11 -26.52 12.10
N SER A 100 4.39 -25.46 12.83
CA SER A 100 3.43 -24.52 13.42
C SER A 100 3.45 -23.15 12.76
N MET A 101 4.31 -22.91 11.76
CA MET A 101 4.50 -21.63 11.07
C MET A 101 4.83 -20.49 12.05
N VAL A 102 5.63 -20.78 13.09
CA VAL A 102 6.08 -19.77 14.07
C VAL A 102 7.09 -18.85 13.43
N ILE A 103 6.80 -17.57 13.49
CA ILE A 103 7.63 -16.50 12.96
C ILE A 103 8.63 -16.03 14.02
N ASP A 104 9.82 -15.63 13.60
CA ASP A 104 10.85 -15.05 14.45
C ASP A 104 10.32 -13.86 15.23
N GLU A 105 10.44 -13.89 16.56
CA GLU A 105 9.93 -12.84 17.45
C GLU A 105 10.60 -11.48 17.20
N ALA A 106 11.88 -11.46 16.86
CA ALA A 106 12.59 -10.22 16.56
C ALA A 106 12.08 -9.59 15.25
N TRP A 107 11.72 -10.43 14.26
CA TRP A 107 11.10 -9.96 13.03
C TRP A 107 9.71 -9.38 13.30
N ILE A 108 8.85 -10.10 14.02
CA ILE A 108 7.52 -9.58 14.42
C ILE A 108 7.68 -8.25 15.17
N ALA A 109 8.62 -8.16 16.10
CA ALA A 109 8.87 -6.94 16.87
C ALA A 109 9.27 -5.77 15.95
N ARG A 110 10.11 -6.04 14.92
CA ARG A 110 10.49 -5.00 13.95
C ARG A 110 9.34 -4.55 13.08
N VAL A 111 8.53 -5.46 12.57
CA VAL A 111 7.33 -5.11 11.80
C VAL A 111 6.36 -4.29 12.65
N LYS A 112 6.14 -4.69 13.92
CA LYS A 112 5.31 -3.93 14.88
C LYS A 112 5.85 -2.52 15.11
N GLU A 113 7.15 -2.36 15.26
CA GLU A 113 7.77 -1.05 15.43
C GLU A 113 7.46 -0.09 14.26
N ILE A 114 7.46 -0.60 13.02
CA ILE A 114 7.11 0.21 11.84
C ILE A 114 5.60 0.50 11.79
N VAL A 115 4.77 -0.48 12.14
CA VAL A 115 3.31 -0.26 12.28
C VAL A 115 3.04 0.80 13.34
N ASP A 116 3.74 0.78 14.48
CA ASP A 116 3.60 1.78 15.54
C ASP A 116 3.96 3.19 15.04
N TYR A 117 5.01 3.33 14.24
CA TYR A 117 5.34 4.62 13.61
C TYR A 117 4.20 5.13 12.72
N CYS A 118 3.55 4.23 11.95
CA CYS A 118 2.40 4.58 11.13
C CYS A 118 1.19 4.99 12.00
N MET A 119 0.90 4.23 13.06
CA MET A 119 -0.20 4.54 13.99
C MET A 119 -0.01 5.88 14.68
N GLU A 120 1.22 6.20 15.11
CA GLU A 120 1.57 7.48 15.71
C GLU A 120 1.39 8.65 14.73
N ALA A 121 1.77 8.44 13.46
CA ALA A 121 1.58 9.42 12.40
C ALA A 121 0.11 9.53 11.92
N ASN A 122 -0.81 8.74 12.49
CA ASN A 122 -2.21 8.66 12.06
C ASN A 122 -2.37 8.25 10.59
N LEU A 123 -1.59 7.26 10.17
CA LEU A 123 -1.69 6.61 8.86
C LEU A 123 -2.52 5.32 8.96
N TYR A 124 -3.22 4.98 7.89
CA TYR A 124 -3.80 3.66 7.71
C TYR A 124 -2.72 2.72 7.16
N VAL A 125 -2.76 1.46 7.57
CA VAL A 125 -1.73 0.46 7.22
C VAL A 125 -2.40 -0.74 6.55
N VAL A 126 -1.90 -1.14 5.39
CA VAL A 126 -2.22 -2.41 4.75
C VAL A 126 -1.00 -3.31 4.90
N LEU A 127 -1.11 -4.31 5.76
CA LEU A 127 -0.06 -5.29 6.06
C LEU A 127 -0.38 -6.60 5.32
N ASN A 128 0.54 -7.07 4.47
CA ASN A 128 0.32 -8.26 3.66
C ASN A 128 1.28 -9.43 3.96
N ASP A 129 0.99 -10.59 3.39
CA ASP A 129 1.97 -11.61 3.02
C ASP A 129 2.35 -11.35 1.56
N HIS A 130 3.59 -10.87 1.35
CA HIS A 130 4.02 -10.46 0.00
C HIS A 130 4.31 -11.71 -0.87
N TRP A 131 5.14 -11.59 -1.91
CA TRP A 131 5.55 -12.75 -2.71
C TRP A 131 6.26 -13.82 -1.87
N ASP A 132 6.99 -13.40 -0.86
CA ASP A 132 7.52 -14.20 0.25
C ASP A 132 8.28 -15.47 -0.19
N GLY A 133 9.16 -15.29 -1.20
CA GLY A 133 9.93 -16.39 -1.77
C GLY A 133 9.11 -17.37 -2.62
N GLY A 134 7.87 -17.06 -2.92
CA GLY A 134 6.98 -17.91 -3.73
C GLY A 134 6.53 -19.19 -3.00
N TRP A 135 6.51 -19.17 -1.67
CA TRP A 135 6.18 -20.37 -0.88
C TRP A 135 4.79 -20.93 -1.18
N LEU A 136 3.85 -20.07 -1.55
CA LEU A 136 2.50 -20.47 -1.97
C LEU A 136 2.47 -20.76 -3.48
N GLU A 137 3.08 -19.90 -4.30
CA GLU A 137 3.05 -19.96 -5.76
C GLU A 137 3.71 -21.24 -6.30
N TYR A 138 4.87 -21.61 -5.76
CA TYR A 138 5.61 -22.80 -6.23
C TYR A 138 4.89 -24.12 -5.97
N ASP A 139 4.24 -24.26 -4.82
CA ASP A 139 3.68 -25.54 -4.39
C ASP A 139 2.14 -25.53 -4.35
N GLY A 140 1.52 -24.39 -4.06
CA GLY A 140 0.10 -24.30 -3.71
C GLY A 140 -0.83 -24.38 -4.91
N PHE A 141 -0.36 -23.96 -6.11
CA PHE A 141 -1.17 -23.90 -7.32
C PHE A 141 -0.83 -24.97 -8.36
N THR A 142 0.18 -25.81 -8.10
CA THR A 142 0.60 -26.88 -9.05
C THR A 142 -0.42 -28.00 -9.15
N THR A 143 -0.31 -28.76 -10.28
CA THR A 143 -1.09 -29.97 -10.52
C THR A 143 -0.66 -31.08 -9.58
N GLY A 144 -1.07 -31.44 -8.59
CA GLY A 144 -0.61 -32.44 -7.59
C GLY A 144 -0.15 -31.80 -6.28
N ALA A 145 -0.38 -30.51 -6.15
CA ALA A 145 -0.20 -29.83 -4.86
C ALA A 145 -0.99 -30.52 -3.76
N ASP A 146 -0.37 -30.69 -2.59
CA ASP A 146 -1.10 -31.03 -1.38
C ASP A 146 -1.84 -29.78 -0.87
N VAL A 147 -3.00 -29.52 -1.46
CA VAL A 147 -3.83 -28.35 -1.15
C VAL A 147 -4.24 -28.33 0.31
N ALA A 148 -4.48 -29.49 0.92
CA ALA A 148 -4.87 -29.57 2.32
C ALA A 148 -3.74 -29.15 3.26
N ALA A 149 -2.53 -29.66 3.01
CA ALA A 149 -1.34 -29.24 3.75
C ALA A 149 -1.02 -27.75 3.57
N LYS A 150 -1.19 -27.23 2.35
CA LYS A 150 -0.95 -25.80 2.05
C LYS A 150 -1.98 -24.91 2.75
N LYS A 151 -3.26 -25.26 2.76
CA LYS A 151 -4.31 -24.57 3.54
C LYS A 151 -3.99 -24.56 5.03
N GLU A 152 -3.49 -25.65 5.56
CA GLU A 152 -3.14 -25.72 6.98
C GLU A 152 -1.92 -24.85 7.31
N GLN A 153 -0.90 -24.79 6.44
CA GLN A 153 0.23 -23.88 6.60
C GLN A 153 -0.24 -22.42 6.56
N LEU A 154 -1.06 -22.06 5.60
CA LEU A 154 -1.64 -20.71 5.46
C LEU A 154 -2.48 -20.32 6.66
N ARG A 155 -3.33 -21.23 7.15
CA ARG A 155 -4.13 -21.02 8.35
C ARG A 155 -3.26 -20.74 9.57
N LYS A 156 -2.17 -21.51 9.76
CA LYS A 156 -1.22 -21.31 10.87
C LYS A 156 -0.50 -19.99 10.75
N LEU A 157 0.00 -19.66 9.57
CA LEU A 157 0.70 -18.40 9.30
C LEU A 157 -0.18 -17.20 9.66
N TRP A 158 -1.39 -17.12 9.09
CA TRP A 158 -2.30 -16.01 9.36
C TRP A 158 -2.82 -15.99 10.78
N THR A 159 -2.96 -17.14 11.45
CA THR A 159 -3.27 -17.18 12.89
C THR A 159 -2.15 -16.54 13.71
N ASN A 160 -0.88 -16.83 13.39
CA ASN A 160 0.28 -16.24 14.08
C ASN A 160 0.39 -14.74 13.84
N ILE A 161 0.29 -14.29 12.58
CA ILE A 161 0.28 -12.88 12.23
C ILE A 161 -0.88 -12.16 12.94
N ALA A 162 -2.10 -12.65 12.79
CA ALA A 162 -3.29 -12.03 13.35
C ALA A 162 -3.23 -11.91 14.88
N ASN A 163 -2.72 -12.91 15.58
CA ASN A 163 -2.51 -12.83 17.02
C ASN A 163 -1.45 -11.82 17.42
N ALA A 164 -0.36 -11.71 16.65
CA ALA A 164 0.70 -10.74 16.93
C ALA A 164 0.18 -9.29 16.84
N PHE A 165 -0.77 -9.01 15.96
CA PHE A 165 -1.29 -7.65 15.70
C PHE A 165 -2.73 -7.45 16.19
N LYS A 166 -3.24 -8.31 17.07
CA LYS A 166 -4.64 -8.37 17.48
C LYS A 166 -5.17 -7.07 18.09
N ASP A 167 -4.34 -6.37 18.84
CA ASP A 167 -4.75 -5.19 19.63
C ASP A 167 -4.72 -3.87 18.86
N TYR A 168 -4.20 -3.88 17.64
CA TYR A 168 -4.22 -2.68 16.79
C TYR A 168 -5.65 -2.34 16.36
N ASP A 169 -5.96 -1.05 16.31
CA ASP A 169 -7.28 -0.54 15.90
C ASP A 169 -7.54 -0.72 14.39
N GLN A 170 -8.69 -0.23 13.92
CA GLN A 170 -9.14 -0.41 12.54
C GLN A 170 -8.27 0.27 11.47
N ARG A 171 -7.28 1.10 11.85
CA ARG A 171 -6.32 1.68 10.90
C ARG A 171 -5.31 0.64 10.39
N LEU A 172 -5.20 -0.53 11.03
CA LEU A 172 -4.45 -1.67 10.51
C LEU A 172 -5.40 -2.62 9.79
N LEU A 173 -5.17 -2.83 8.50
CA LEU A 173 -5.83 -3.81 7.64
C LEU A 173 -4.87 -4.96 7.36
N PHE A 174 -5.39 -6.17 7.13
CA PHE A 174 -4.60 -7.29 6.63
C PHE A 174 -4.96 -7.59 5.19
N ALA A 175 -3.96 -7.87 4.36
CA ALA A 175 -4.09 -8.33 2.98
C ALA A 175 -3.52 -9.75 2.85
N GLY A 176 -4.32 -10.67 2.32
CA GLY A 176 -4.03 -12.11 2.36
C GLY A 176 -2.75 -12.50 1.68
N PHE A 177 -2.49 -11.89 0.54
CA PHE A 177 -1.38 -12.18 -0.37
C PHE A 177 -0.84 -10.89 -1.02
N ASN A 178 0.00 -11.06 -2.06
CA ASN A 178 0.48 -9.98 -2.93
C ASN A 178 -0.14 -10.10 -4.33
N GLU A 179 0.52 -10.84 -5.20
CA GLU A 179 0.15 -11.07 -6.60
C GLU A 179 0.00 -12.58 -6.85
N PRO A 180 -1.02 -13.23 -6.30
CA PRO A 180 -1.12 -14.68 -6.33
C PRO A 180 -1.10 -15.21 -7.76
N GLY A 181 -0.12 -16.08 -8.05
CA GLY A 181 0.15 -16.66 -9.36
C GLY A 181 1.22 -15.94 -10.20
N VAL A 182 1.66 -14.73 -9.82
CA VAL A 182 2.82 -14.06 -10.42
C VAL A 182 4.12 -14.62 -9.86
N GLY A 183 5.14 -14.79 -10.71
CA GLY A 183 6.49 -15.19 -10.28
C GLY A 183 6.62 -16.68 -10.01
N ALA A 184 5.67 -17.47 -10.42
CA ALA A 184 5.83 -18.90 -10.55
C ALA A 184 6.96 -19.15 -11.57
N ALA A 185 8.18 -19.25 -11.05
CA ALA A 185 9.42 -18.95 -11.75
C ALA A 185 9.80 -19.92 -12.87
N SER A 186 9.15 -21.06 -12.99
CA SER A 186 9.34 -21.94 -14.15
C SER A 186 8.12 -22.80 -14.42
N PRO A 187 7.89 -23.18 -15.68
CA PRO A 187 6.88 -24.18 -16.04
C PRO A 187 7.05 -25.50 -15.26
N GLU A 188 8.28 -25.83 -14.91
CA GLU A 188 8.58 -27.02 -14.13
C GLU A 188 8.20 -26.86 -12.66
N ALA A 189 8.48 -25.72 -12.06
CA ALA A 189 8.13 -25.44 -10.66
C ALA A 189 6.61 -25.36 -10.43
N THR A 190 5.87 -24.90 -11.43
CA THR A 190 4.44 -24.60 -11.32
C THR A 190 3.54 -25.59 -12.01
N GLY A 191 4.11 -26.65 -12.58
CA GLY A 191 3.33 -27.60 -13.39
C GLY A 191 2.55 -26.93 -14.52
N ASN A 192 3.14 -25.94 -15.19
CA ASN A 192 2.56 -25.16 -16.29
C ASN A 192 1.45 -24.17 -15.88
N LEU A 193 1.42 -23.70 -14.66
CA LEU A 193 0.50 -22.63 -14.22
C LEU A 193 1.04 -21.21 -14.44
N MET A 194 1.89 -20.98 -15.43
CA MET A 194 2.32 -19.65 -15.86
C MET A 194 1.22 -19.00 -16.71
N PHE A 195 0.22 -18.44 -16.04
CA PHE A 195 -1.01 -17.91 -16.65
C PHE A 195 -0.79 -16.68 -17.51
N ASP A 196 0.21 -15.89 -17.20
CA ASP A 196 0.63 -14.74 -17.99
C ASP A 196 1.22 -15.11 -19.34
N GLN A 197 1.83 -16.30 -19.48
CA GLN A 197 2.37 -16.81 -20.75
C GLN A 197 1.38 -17.67 -21.55
N TYR A 198 0.52 -18.45 -20.91
CA TYR A 198 -0.30 -19.48 -21.56
C TYR A 198 -1.77 -19.08 -21.73
N GLY A 199 -2.13 -17.89 -21.34
CA GLY A 199 -3.48 -17.37 -21.51
C GLY A 199 -4.53 -18.02 -20.60
N GLU A 200 -5.76 -17.65 -20.83
CA GLU A 200 -6.90 -18.01 -20.01
C GLU A 200 -7.56 -19.30 -20.56
N ASN A 201 -7.30 -20.39 -19.93
CA ASN A 201 -7.86 -21.72 -20.24
C ASN A 201 -8.48 -22.36 -19.00
N ASP A 202 -8.92 -23.62 -19.09
CA ASP A 202 -9.54 -24.34 -17.98
C ASP A 202 -8.66 -24.39 -16.73
N LYS A 203 -7.32 -24.49 -16.91
CA LYS A 203 -6.37 -24.46 -15.77
C LYS A 203 -6.38 -23.11 -15.05
N PHE A 204 -6.63 -22.02 -15.77
CA PHE A 204 -6.76 -20.71 -15.16
C PHE A 204 -8.02 -20.62 -14.27
N VAL A 205 -9.12 -21.21 -14.73
CA VAL A 205 -10.35 -21.29 -13.93
C VAL A 205 -10.13 -22.11 -12.64
N ASP A 206 -9.42 -23.24 -12.76
CA ASP A 206 -9.04 -24.05 -11.59
C ASP A 206 -8.14 -23.29 -10.62
N PHE A 207 -7.19 -22.52 -11.15
CA PHE A 207 -6.35 -21.63 -10.32
C PHE A 207 -7.18 -20.60 -9.56
N VAL A 208 -8.08 -19.88 -10.25
CA VAL A 208 -8.93 -18.87 -9.60
C VAL A 208 -9.80 -19.51 -8.52
N SER A 209 -10.34 -20.70 -8.78
CA SER A 209 -11.11 -21.44 -7.79
C SER A 209 -10.28 -21.76 -6.55
N ARG A 210 -9.05 -22.21 -6.74
CA ARG A 210 -8.11 -22.51 -5.65
C ARG A 210 -7.67 -21.25 -4.90
N LEU A 211 -7.44 -20.14 -5.63
CA LEU A 211 -7.15 -18.86 -5.00
C LEU A 211 -8.29 -18.45 -4.05
N GLN A 212 -9.53 -18.56 -4.50
CA GLN A 212 -10.68 -18.25 -3.65
C GLN A 212 -10.77 -19.16 -2.40
N GLU A 213 -10.35 -20.42 -2.52
CA GLU A 213 -10.25 -21.29 -1.35
C GLU A 213 -9.17 -20.86 -0.36
N TYR A 214 -8.01 -20.37 -0.85
CA TYR A 214 -6.96 -19.84 0.02
C TYR A 214 -7.36 -18.50 0.64
N GLU A 215 -8.02 -17.62 -0.11
CA GLU A 215 -8.59 -16.38 0.45
C GLU A 215 -9.60 -16.67 1.57
N GLN A 216 -10.42 -17.71 1.42
CA GLN A 216 -11.33 -18.12 2.50
C GLN A 216 -10.58 -18.60 3.74
N VAL A 217 -9.49 -19.37 3.58
CA VAL A 217 -8.64 -19.80 4.70
C VAL A 217 -8.02 -18.62 5.43
N PHE A 218 -7.57 -17.59 4.70
CA PHE A 218 -7.05 -16.34 5.28
C PHE A 218 -8.13 -15.64 6.11
N ILE A 219 -9.32 -15.43 5.55
CA ILE A 219 -10.44 -14.78 6.25
C ILE A 219 -10.77 -15.54 7.55
N ASP A 220 -10.98 -16.86 7.46
CA ASP A 220 -11.36 -17.70 8.58
C ASP A 220 -10.28 -17.71 9.67
N ALA A 221 -9.01 -17.80 9.29
CA ALA A 221 -7.89 -17.81 10.23
C ALA A 221 -7.82 -16.50 11.03
N VAL A 222 -7.96 -15.35 10.35
CA VAL A 222 -7.96 -14.05 11.04
C VAL A 222 -9.16 -13.90 11.95
N ARG A 223 -10.38 -14.22 11.48
CA ARG A 223 -11.63 -14.11 12.27
C ARG A 223 -11.60 -14.99 13.52
N ALA A 224 -11.07 -16.21 13.41
CA ALA A 224 -10.96 -17.15 14.53
C ALA A 224 -10.11 -16.62 15.69
N THR A 225 -9.20 -15.69 15.48
CA THR A 225 -8.39 -15.09 16.56
C THR A 225 -9.19 -14.17 17.47
N GLY A 226 -10.34 -13.64 17.02
CA GLY A 226 -11.24 -12.79 17.81
C GLY A 226 -10.63 -11.40 18.15
N GLY A 227 -11.14 -10.75 19.19
CA GLY A 227 -10.72 -9.39 19.55
C GLY A 227 -10.97 -8.40 18.41
N ASN A 228 -10.05 -7.47 18.16
CA ASN A 228 -10.18 -6.50 17.05
C ASN A 228 -10.21 -7.18 15.68
N ASN A 229 -9.63 -8.38 15.55
CA ASN A 229 -9.62 -9.13 14.30
C ASN A 229 -11.00 -9.64 13.90
N ALA A 230 -11.95 -9.76 14.84
CA ALA A 230 -13.33 -10.11 14.53
C ALA A 230 -14.01 -9.09 13.60
N ASN A 231 -13.57 -7.82 13.63
CA ASN A 231 -14.14 -6.73 12.83
C ASN A 231 -13.09 -6.01 11.95
N ARG A 232 -11.84 -6.48 11.90
CA ARG A 232 -10.80 -5.89 11.07
C ARG A 232 -11.17 -5.98 9.59
N VAL A 233 -10.94 -4.90 8.84
CA VAL A 233 -11.06 -4.95 7.38
C VAL A 233 -9.96 -5.83 6.81
N LEU A 234 -10.35 -6.76 5.95
CA LEU A 234 -9.48 -7.69 5.26
C LEU A 234 -9.47 -7.37 3.77
N VAL A 235 -8.33 -7.56 3.13
CA VAL A 235 -8.13 -7.30 1.71
C VAL A 235 -7.80 -8.62 1.03
N VAL A 236 -8.60 -8.99 0.03
CA VAL A 236 -8.43 -10.19 -0.78
C VAL A 236 -7.89 -9.80 -2.16
N GLN A 237 -7.11 -10.66 -2.80
CA GLN A 237 -6.46 -10.36 -4.05
C GLN A 237 -7.20 -10.98 -5.23
N GLY A 238 -7.37 -10.20 -6.30
CA GLY A 238 -7.74 -10.76 -7.59
C GLY A 238 -6.59 -11.60 -8.19
N PRO A 239 -6.89 -12.49 -9.15
CA PRO A 239 -5.88 -13.34 -9.77
C PRO A 239 -4.80 -12.49 -10.44
N LEU A 240 -3.52 -12.71 -10.05
CA LEU A 240 -2.35 -11.94 -10.48
C LEU A 240 -2.49 -10.42 -10.21
N THR A 241 -3.47 -10.02 -9.40
CA THR A 241 -3.91 -8.62 -9.23
C THR A 241 -4.19 -7.86 -10.53
N ASN A 242 -4.37 -8.60 -11.63
CA ASN A 242 -4.57 -8.05 -12.96
C ASN A 242 -6.02 -7.59 -13.17
N PHE A 243 -6.22 -6.38 -13.68
CA PHE A 243 -7.56 -5.77 -13.89
C PHE A 243 -8.50 -6.64 -14.71
N GLY A 244 -8.06 -7.05 -15.91
CA GLY A 244 -8.91 -7.80 -16.84
C GLY A 244 -9.27 -9.19 -16.30
N ARG A 245 -8.29 -9.90 -15.74
CA ARG A 245 -8.49 -11.22 -15.16
C ARG A 245 -9.37 -11.17 -13.91
N THR A 246 -9.16 -10.16 -13.05
CA THR A 246 -10.01 -9.92 -11.87
C THR A 246 -11.45 -9.62 -12.29
N ASN A 247 -11.66 -8.72 -13.25
CA ASN A 247 -12.99 -8.40 -13.78
C ASN A 247 -13.72 -9.60 -14.35
N LYS A 248 -12.99 -10.51 -15.01
CA LYS A 248 -13.59 -11.62 -15.75
C LYS A 248 -13.81 -12.87 -14.91
N TYR A 249 -12.92 -13.19 -13.99
CA TYR A 249 -12.87 -14.50 -13.34
C TYR A 249 -13.06 -14.46 -11.82
N PHE A 250 -12.83 -13.34 -11.15
CA PHE A 250 -12.90 -13.29 -9.69
C PHE A 250 -14.30 -12.90 -9.22
N ASP A 251 -14.87 -13.73 -8.35
CA ASP A 251 -16.17 -13.47 -7.74
C ASP A 251 -16.04 -13.37 -6.22
N ILE A 252 -15.88 -12.16 -5.71
CA ILE A 252 -15.72 -11.89 -4.28
C ILE A 252 -16.94 -12.33 -3.45
N THR A 253 -18.12 -12.49 -4.06
CA THR A 253 -19.34 -12.90 -3.38
C THR A 253 -19.33 -14.38 -2.98
N LYS A 254 -18.39 -15.17 -3.51
CA LYS A 254 -18.16 -16.56 -3.10
C LYS A 254 -17.40 -16.66 -1.77
N LEU A 255 -16.80 -15.57 -1.31
CA LEU A 255 -16.12 -15.51 -0.02
C LEU A 255 -17.13 -15.20 1.09
N SER A 256 -17.04 -15.97 2.17
CA SER A 256 -17.84 -15.76 3.37
C SER A 256 -17.04 -15.00 4.42
N ASP A 257 -17.61 -13.95 4.99
CA ASP A 257 -17.02 -13.24 6.12
C ASP A 257 -18.07 -13.06 7.22
N SER A 258 -17.75 -13.49 8.44
CA SER A 258 -18.61 -13.28 9.62
C SER A 258 -18.75 -11.80 9.99
N ALA A 259 -17.83 -10.94 9.54
CA ALA A 259 -17.86 -9.51 9.73
C ALA A 259 -18.43 -8.81 8.48
N ALA A 260 -19.69 -8.40 8.57
CA ALA A 260 -20.39 -7.79 7.43
C ALA A 260 -19.68 -6.51 6.92
N LYS A 261 -19.53 -6.42 5.58
CA LYS A 261 -18.94 -5.25 4.89
C LYS A 261 -17.51 -4.92 5.35
N ARG A 262 -16.68 -5.96 5.59
CA ARG A 262 -15.29 -5.82 6.05
C ARG A 262 -14.27 -6.36 5.04
N LEU A 263 -14.69 -6.62 3.80
CA LEU A 263 -13.78 -7.02 2.73
C LEU A 263 -13.51 -5.86 1.77
N MET A 264 -12.26 -5.77 1.32
CA MET A 264 -11.79 -4.98 0.18
C MET A 264 -11.14 -5.92 -0.82
N LEU A 265 -11.07 -5.49 -2.07
CA LEU A 265 -10.34 -6.17 -3.14
C LEU A 265 -9.03 -5.45 -3.44
N GLU A 266 -7.98 -6.18 -3.80
CA GLU A 266 -6.71 -5.60 -4.26
C GLU A 266 -6.43 -5.96 -5.72
N VAL A 267 -5.97 -4.96 -6.47
CA VAL A 267 -5.46 -5.07 -7.84
C VAL A 267 -4.21 -4.19 -7.99
N HIS A 268 -3.37 -4.47 -9.01
CA HIS A 268 -2.14 -3.73 -9.30
C HIS A 268 -2.15 -3.18 -10.72
N HIS A 269 -1.33 -2.15 -11.00
CA HIS A 269 -1.31 -1.45 -12.28
C HIS A 269 0.09 -0.99 -12.67
N TYR A 270 0.65 -1.68 -13.64
CA TYR A 270 1.91 -1.32 -14.30
C TYR A 270 1.76 -1.26 -15.83
N ASP A 271 0.56 -0.86 -16.30
CA ASP A 271 0.25 -0.83 -17.72
C ASP A 271 0.34 0.57 -18.34
N PRO A 272 0.74 0.67 -19.61
CA PRO A 272 1.28 -0.43 -20.42
C PRO A 272 2.71 -0.78 -19.97
N PHE A 273 3.03 -2.06 -19.87
CA PHE A 273 4.29 -2.54 -19.31
C PHE A 273 5.53 -2.01 -20.04
N GLN A 274 5.44 -1.77 -21.37
CA GLN A 274 6.54 -1.15 -22.12
C GLN A 274 6.87 0.27 -21.64
N PHE A 275 5.92 1.01 -21.10
CA PHE A 275 6.15 2.32 -20.50
C PHE A 275 6.51 2.21 -19.02
N CYS A 276 5.78 1.37 -18.29
CA CYS A 276 5.89 1.31 -16.83
C CYS A 276 7.03 0.43 -16.36
N GLY A 277 7.14 -0.81 -16.86
CA GLY A 277 8.00 -1.83 -16.27
C GLY A 277 9.32 -2.09 -17.00
N MET A 278 9.35 -2.03 -18.35
CA MET A 278 10.55 -2.39 -19.11
C MET A 278 11.71 -1.44 -18.79
N SER A 279 12.90 -2.01 -18.56
CA SER A 279 14.16 -1.27 -18.40
C SER A 279 14.91 -1.09 -19.73
N GLU A 280 14.76 -2.03 -20.64
CA GLU A 280 15.45 -2.08 -21.94
C GLU A 280 14.54 -2.72 -23.00
N ASP A 281 14.94 -2.57 -24.27
CA ASP A 281 14.24 -3.21 -25.39
C ASP A 281 14.38 -4.74 -25.34
N ALA A 282 13.31 -5.43 -25.66
CA ALA A 282 13.27 -6.88 -25.78
C ALA A 282 12.79 -7.31 -27.18
N ASP A 283 12.96 -8.59 -27.54
CA ASP A 283 12.55 -9.13 -28.84
C ASP A 283 11.04 -8.99 -29.09
N TRP A 284 10.25 -9.05 -28.01
CA TRP A 284 8.78 -8.95 -28.06
C TRP A 284 8.27 -7.50 -28.02
N GLY A 285 9.11 -6.48 -27.73
CA GLY A 285 8.65 -5.09 -27.64
C GLY A 285 9.73 -4.08 -27.37
N LYS A 286 9.42 -2.83 -27.70
CA LYS A 286 10.29 -1.67 -27.43
C LYS A 286 9.84 -0.93 -26.17
N VAL A 287 10.79 -0.40 -25.42
CA VAL A 287 10.49 0.54 -24.32
C VAL A 287 9.82 1.79 -24.88
N TRP A 288 8.69 2.17 -24.32
CA TRP A 288 8.06 3.44 -24.63
C TRP A 288 8.57 4.53 -23.70
N TYR A 289 8.92 5.69 -24.26
CA TYR A 289 9.47 6.81 -23.51
C TYR A 289 8.47 7.93 -23.32
N TYR A 290 7.50 8.06 -24.20
CA TYR A 290 6.59 9.18 -24.26
C TYR A 290 5.15 8.72 -24.33
N TRP A 291 4.27 9.52 -23.75
CA TRP A 291 2.84 9.38 -23.95
C TRP A 291 2.38 10.17 -25.17
N ALA A 292 1.35 9.73 -25.87
CA ALA A 292 0.74 10.48 -26.97
C ALA A 292 0.31 11.87 -26.49
N GLY A 293 0.60 12.91 -27.28
CA GLY A 293 0.37 14.31 -26.90
C GLY A 293 1.52 14.95 -26.10
N HIS A 294 2.39 14.16 -25.46
CA HIS A 294 3.58 14.63 -24.74
C HIS A 294 4.90 14.30 -25.45
N ALA A 295 4.85 13.52 -26.51
CA ALA A 295 6.04 13.16 -27.29
C ALA A 295 6.63 14.37 -28.04
N PRO A 296 7.98 14.46 -28.17
CA PRO A 296 8.59 15.45 -29.06
C PRO A 296 8.24 15.14 -30.53
N LYS A 297 8.13 16.18 -31.37
CA LYS A 297 7.71 16.05 -32.78
C LYS A 297 8.54 15.06 -33.61
N ARG A 298 9.78 14.78 -33.21
CA ARG A 298 10.71 13.87 -33.88
C ARG A 298 10.84 12.51 -33.22
N ALA A 299 10.02 12.22 -32.16
CA ALA A 299 10.03 10.92 -31.54
C ALA A 299 9.66 9.82 -32.54
N SER A 300 10.37 8.70 -32.47
CA SER A 300 9.96 7.51 -33.19
C SER A 300 8.59 7.03 -32.67
N ALA A 301 7.69 6.67 -33.56
CA ALA A 301 6.38 6.12 -33.19
C ALA A 301 6.50 4.87 -32.29
N SER A 302 7.60 4.09 -32.46
CA SER A 302 7.88 2.91 -31.61
C SER A 302 8.26 3.24 -30.17
N ARG A 303 8.42 4.53 -29.83
CA ARG A 303 8.74 5.02 -28.48
C ARG A 303 7.59 5.78 -27.81
N VAL A 304 6.42 5.82 -28.48
CA VAL A 304 5.27 6.60 -28.04
C VAL A 304 4.10 5.67 -27.70
N VAL A 305 3.60 5.81 -26.47
CA VAL A 305 2.38 5.12 -26.03
C VAL A 305 1.18 5.69 -26.80
N PRO A 306 0.39 4.88 -27.51
CA PRO A 306 -0.87 5.33 -28.12
C PRO A 306 -1.88 5.76 -27.06
N ASP A 307 -2.64 6.84 -27.29
CA ASP A 307 -3.66 7.31 -26.34
C ASP A 307 -4.78 6.29 -26.07
N ALA A 308 -4.96 5.33 -26.98
CA ALA A 308 -5.86 4.19 -26.78
C ALA A 308 -5.56 3.39 -25.50
N GLN A 309 -4.29 3.36 -25.06
CA GLN A 309 -3.91 2.71 -23.80
C GLN A 309 -4.53 3.40 -22.59
N ARG A 310 -4.58 4.73 -22.58
CA ARG A 310 -5.25 5.50 -21.52
C ARG A 310 -6.74 5.15 -21.44
N VAL A 311 -7.39 5.07 -22.59
CA VAL A 311 -8.82 4.69 -22.68
C VAL A 311 -9.03 3.26 -22.15
N ALA A 312 -8.16 2.33 -22.52
CA ALA A 312 -8.24 0.94 -22.05
C ALA A 312 -8.10 0.85 -20.53
N ILE A 313 -7.14 1.59 -19.94
CA ILE A 313 -6.93 1.65 -18.48
C ILE A 313 -8.17 2.22 -17.78
N GLN A 314 -8.71 3.34 -18.28
CA GLN A 314 -9.92 3.96 -17.74
C GLN A 314 -11.11 2.99 -17.80
N THR A 315 -11.29 2.31 -18.93
CA THR A 315 -12.39 1.34 -19.11
C THR A 315 -12.26 0.19 -18.10
N ALA A 316 -11.07 -0.38 -17.95
CA ALA A 316 -10.85 -1.48 -17.02
C ALA A 316 -11.10 -1.07 -15.55
N MET A 317 -10.74 0.16 -15.17
CA MET A 317 -11.06 0.69 -13.83
C MET A 317 -12.58 0.92 -13.64
N GLN A 318 -13.30 1.36 -14.67
CA GLN A 318 -14.77 1.49 -14.59
C GLN A 318 -15.47 0.13 -14.52
N GLU A 319 -14.94 -0.89 -15.18
CA GLU A 319 -15.43 -2.27 -15.03
C GLU A 319 -15.21 -2.78 -13.60
N LEU A 320 -14.04 -2.55 -12.99
CA LEU A 320 -13.77 -2.86 -11.59
C LEU A 320 -14.76 -2.14 -10.66
N LYS A 321 -15.05 -0.86 -10.93
CA LYS A 321 -16.07 -0.14 -10.17
C LYS A 321 -17.42 -0.84 -10.23
N THR A 322 -17.90 -1.16 -11.41
CA THR A 322 -19.20 -1.80 -11.64
C THR A 322 -19.27 -3.20 -11.00
N ASN A 323 -18.18 -3.97 -11.13
CA ASN A 323 -18.14 -5.35 -10.67
C ASN A 323 -17.99 -5.50 -9.16
N PHE A 324 -17.36 -4.52 -8.48
CA PHE A 324 -17.01 -4.64 -7.07
C PHE A 324 -17.42 -3.41 -6.23
N VAL A 325 -16.97 -2.20 -6.58
CA VAL A 325 -17.22 -0.99 -5.77
C VAL A 325 -18.72 -0.72 -5.62
N ASP A 326 -19.46 -0.76 -6.72
CA ASP A 326 -20.92 -0.53 -6.73
C ASP A 326 -21.70 -1.64 -6.02
N LYS A 327 -21.06 -2.78 -5.76
CA LYS A 327 -21.61 -3.88 -4.95
C LYS A 327 -21.20 -3.80 -3.47
N GLY A 328 -20.46 -2.75 -3.08
CA GLY A 328 -20.06 -2.50 -1.70
C GLY A 328 -18.71 -3.07 -1.27
N TYR A 329 -17.89 -3.50 -2.24
CA TYR A 329 -16.51 -3.94 -2.00
C TYR A 329 -15.51 -2.87 -2.50
N PRO A 330 -14.97 -2.01 -1.62
CA PRO A 330 -13.94 -1.05 -2.02
C PRO A 330 -12.71 -1.77 -2.57
N ILE A 331 -12.00 -1.10 -3.46
CA ILE A 331 -10.80 -1.64 -4.08
C ILE A 331 -9.59 -0.81 -3.66
N ILE A 332 -8.48 -1.47 -3.34
CA ILE A 332 -7.17 -0.84 -3.31
C ILE A 332 -6.42 -1.16 -4.61
N LEU A 333 -5.83 -0.14 -5.23
CA LEU A 333 -4.78 -0.29 -6.21
C LEU A 333 -3.48 -0.42 -5.40
N GLY A 334 -3.20 -1.63 -4.92
CA GLY A 334 -2.15 -1.91 -3.94
C GLY A 334 -0.77 -1.50 -4.42
N GLU A 335 -0.55 -1.59 -5.73
CA GLU A 335 0.67 -1.09 -6.37
C GLU A 335 0.34 -0.43 -7.70
N TYR A 336 0.95 0.72 -7.95
CA TYR A 336 1.02 1.31 -9.28
C TYR A 336 2.27 2.17 -9.41
N GLY A 337 2.84 2.19 -10.61
CA GLY A 337 4.04 2.96 -10.88
C GLY A 337 4.52 2.86 -12.33
N CYS A 338 5.33 3.80 -12.73
CA CYS A 338 6.07 3.70 -13.99
C CYS A 338 7.53 4.15 -13.79
N ASN A 339 8.41 3.52 -14.55
CA ASN A 339 9.84 3.85 -14.54
C ASN A 339 10.08 5.28 -15.03
N HIS A 340 10.68 6.10 -14.17
CA HIS A 340 11.24 7.39 -14.59
C HIS A 340 12.67 7.18 -15.08
N ARG A 341 12.90 7.41 -16.37
CA ARG A 341 14.15 7.08 -17.08
C ARG A 341 15.00 8.30 -17.35
N THR A 342 16.30 8.08 -17.56
CA THR A 342 17.16 9.04 -18.22
C THR A 342 17.09 8.81 -19.72
N ILE A 343 16.72 9.83 -20.50
CA ILE A 343 16.54 9.75 -21.95
C ILE A 343 17.81 10.19 -22.67
N ALA A 344 18.35 9.32 -23.53
CA ALA A 344 19.48 9.67 -24.37
C ALA A 344 19.07 10.78 -25.37
N PRO A 345 19.95 11.75 -25.68
CA PRO A 345 19.64 12.83 -26.63
C PRO A 345 19.22 12.34 -28.02
N THR A 346 19.65 11.13 -28.40
CA THR A 346 19.26 10.47 -29.66
C THR A 346 17.81 10.02 -29.66
N ASP A 347 17.24 9.74 -28.49
CA ASP A 347 15.88 9.22 -28.33
C ASP A 347 14.85 10.33 -28.02
N GLY A 348 15.32 11.56 -27.80
CA GLY A 348 14.46 12.72 -27.58
C GLY A 348 14.90 13.64 -26.46
N THR A 349 13.97 14.16 -25.68
CA THR A 349 14.26 15.12 -24.60
C THR A 349 13.78 14.61 -23.26
N GLN A 350 14.59 14.80 -22.22
CA GLN A 350 14.25 14.46 -20.84
C GLN A 350 12.95 15.16 -20.43
N ALA A 351 12.80 16.46 -20.69
CA ALA A 351 11.60 17.21 -20.31
C ALA A 351 10.28 16.60 -20.83
N LYS A 352 10.29 16.04 -22.05
CA LYS A 352 9.10 15.38 -22.61
C LYS A 352 8.82 14.02 -22.00
N HIS A 353 9.85 13.32 -21.56
CA HIS A 353 9.69 12.11 -20.76
C HIS A 353 9.13 12.45 -19.38
N ASP A 354 9.68 13.47 -18.71
CA ASP A 354 9.19 13.92 -17.40
C ASP A 354 7.70 14.33 -17.47
N GLU A 355 7.30 15.08 -18.51
CA GLU A 355 5.88 15.40 -18.78
C GLU A 355 5.03 14.13 -18.92
N SER A 356 5.53 13.11 -19.64
CA SER A 356 4.83 11.85 -19.86
C SER A 356 4.67 11.03 -18.56
N VAL A 357 5.71 10.99 -17.73
CA VAL A 357 5.70 10.35 -16.41
C VAL A 357 4.71 11.05 -15.49
N LYS A 358 4.80 12.37 -15.39
CA LYS A 358 3.85 13.17 -14.60
C LYS A 358 2.40 12.95 -15.03
N TYR A 359 2.17 12.95 -16.35
CA TYR A 359 0.85 12.70 -16.93
C TYR A 359 0.31 11.31 -16.59
N TRP A 360 1.16 10.26 -16.69
CA TRP A 360 0.75 8.89 -16.37
C TRP A 360 0.31 8.75 -14.91
N TYR A 361 1.08 9.25 -13.96
CA TYR A 361 0.69 9.23 -12.55
C TYR A 361 -0.57 10.04 -12.29
N GLY A 362 -0.71 11.19 -12.94
CA GLY A 362 -1.88 12.07 -12.83
C GLY A 362 -3.16 11.38 -13.25
N PHE A 363 -3.22 10.84 -14.48
CA PHE A 363 -4.45 10.20 -14.94
C PHE A 363 -4.73 8.86 -14.21
N SER A 364 -3.68 8.08 -13.88
CA SER A 364 -3.86 6.81 -13.16
C SER A 364 -4.47 7.05 -11.79
N THR A 365 -3.98 8.04 -11.04
CA THR A 365 -4.56 8.43 -9.75
C THR A 365 -5.97 8.99 -9.90
N GLN A 366 -6.21 9.87 -10.87
CA GLN A 366 -7.52 10.45 -11.14
C GLN A 366 -8.56 9.37 -11.46
N TYR A 367 -8.26 8.45 -12.40
CA TYR A 367 -9.21 7.43 -12.83
C TYR A 367 -9.45 6.37 -11.75
N ALA A 368 -8.43 6.06 -10.95
CA ALA A 368 -8.62 5.25 -9.75
C ALA A 368 -9.67 5.89 -8.82
N TYR A 369 -9.56 7.18 -8.55
CA TYR A 369 -10.52 7.90 -7.71
C TYR A 369 -11.92 7.95 -8.31
N GLU A 370 -12.04 8.21 -9.61
CA GLU A 370 -13.34 8.23 -10.33
C GLU A 370 -14.01 6.84 -10.29
N ALA A 371 -13.22 5.78 -10.20
CA ALA A 371 -13.69 4.41 -10.03
C ALA A 371 -13.87 3.99 -8.56
N GLY A 372 -13.57 4.84 -7.57
CA GLY A 372 -13.63 4.48 -6.16
C GLY A 372 -12.51 3.53 -5.72
N ILE A 373 -11.38 3.57 -6.40
CA ILE A 373 -10.19 2.75 -6.11
C ILE A 373 -9.18 3.59 -5.34
N ILE A 374 -8.58 3.03 -4.30
CA ILE A 374 -7.61 3.69 -3.42
C ILE A 374 -6.18 3.42 -3.95
N PRO A 375 -5.48 4.38 -4.56
CA PRO A 375 -4.17 4.14 -5.15
C PRO A 375 -3.05 4.18 -4.11
N PHE A 376 -2.12 3.20 -4.20
CA PHE A 376 -0.88 3.11 -3.42
C PHE A 376 0.33 3.15 -4.36
N ALA A 377 1.02 4.28 -4.42
CA ALA A 377 2.20 4.44 -5.25
C ALA A 377 3.33 3.50 -4.81
N TRP A 378 3.92 2.76 -5.76
CA TRP A 378 5.06 1.89 -5.50
C TRP A 378 6.34 2.70 -5.34
N ASP A 379 7.19 2.35 -4.37
CA ASP A 379 8.45 3.04 -4.07
C ASP A 379 9.53 2.06 -3.63
N THR A 380 10.62 2.02 -4.39
CA THR A 380 11.72 1.07 -4.17
C THR A 380 12.90 1.65 -3.37
N ASN A 381 12.93 2.96 -3.10
CA ASN A 381 14.11 3.68 -2.61
C ASN A 381 15.38 3.52 -3.49
N ASN A 382 15.23 3.10 -4.73
CA ASN A 382 16.32 3.14 -5.70
C ASN A 382 16.44 4.58 -6.25
N LEU A 383 17.47 5.30 -5.86
CA LEU A 383 17.67 6.71 -6.24
C LEU A 383 18.23 6.87 -7.65
N GLY A 384 18.73 5.79 -8.28
CA GLY A 384 19.20 5.77 -9.68
C GLY A 384 18.03 5.62 -10.65
N ARG A 385 18.23 6.01 -11.93
CA ARG A 385 17.24 5.82 -13.01
C ARG A 385 17.66 4.69 -13.94
N PRO A 386 16.72 3.87 -14.46
CA PRO A 386 15.27 3.93 -14.26
C PRO A 386 14.84 3.55 -12.86
N ASN A 387 13.81 4.20 -12.33
CA ASN A 387 13.30 3.91 -11.00
C ASN A 387 11.79 4.19 -10.87
N MET A 388 11.22 3.67 -9.77
CA MET A 388 9.89 4.01 -9.24
C MET A 388 10.10 4.45 -7.78
N THR A 389 10.67 5.63 -7.55
CA THR A 389 11.05 6.12 -6.22
C THR A 389 10.60 7.56 -6.01
N VAL A 390 9.60 7.74 -5.17
CA VAL A 390 9.06 9.06 -4.83
C VAL A 390 9.97 9.75 -3.80
N PHE A 391 10.46 9.00 -2.82
CA PHE A 391 11.16 9.54 -1.66
C PHE A 391 12.59 9.01 -1.52
N ASN A 392 13.47 9.86 -1.03
CA ASN A 392 14.79 9.48 -0.52
C ASN A 392 14.65 9.24 0.99
N ARG A 393 14.68 7.98 1.39
CA ARG A 393 14.42 7.57 2.78
C ARG A 393 15.52 8.00 3.74
N SER A 394 16.77 8.00 3.30
CA SER A 394 17.91 8.41 4.12
C SER A 394 17.98 9.92 4.32
N ALA A 395 17.56 10.71 3.31
CA ALA A 395 17.55 12.17 3.38
C ALA A 395 16.22 12.74 3.93
N VAL A 396 15.21 11.88 4.12
CA VAL A 396 13.86 12.28 4.54
C VAL A 396 13.31 13.40 3.66
N SER A 397 13.30 13.17 2.35
CA SER A 397 12.94 14.19 1.36
C SER A 397 12.27 13.59 0.13
N ILE A 398 11.60 14.42 -0.67
CA ILE A 398 11.13 14.03 -1.99
C ILE A 398 12.36 13.80 -2.89
N ASN A 399 12.43 12.62 -3.52
CA ASN A 399 13.46 12.26 -4.51
C ASN A 399 13.02 12.66 -5.92
N ASP A 400 11.77 12.36 -6.27
CA ASP A 400 11.23 12.61 -7.60
C ASP A 400 9.99 13.51 -7.55
N ALA A 401 10.23 14.81 -7.75
CA ALA A 401 9.18 15.81 -7.76
C ALA A 401 8.17 15.59 -8.91
N THR A 402 8.63 15.07 -10.07
CA THR A 402 7.76 14.79 -11.22
C THR A 402 6.70 13.75 -10.88
N VAL A 403 7.12 12.66 -10.25
CA VAL A 403 6.23 11.58 -9.80
C VAL A 403 5.30 12.09 -8.69
N TYR A 404 5.88 12.74 -7.67
CA TYR A 404 5.12 13.29 -6.56
C TYR A 404 4.01 14.24 -7.03
N GLU A 405 4.36 15.23 -7.87
CA GLU A 405 3.40 16.17 -8.44
C GLU A 405 2.33 15.48 -9.30
N GLY A 406 2.71 14.46 -10.08
CA GLY A 406 1.75 13.68 -10.87
C GLY A 406 0.70 13.00 -10.00
N ILE A 407 1.09 12.36 -8.90
CA ILE A 407 0.19 11.73 -7.94
C ILE A 407 -0.81 12.76 -7.38
N PHE A 408 -0.32 13.92 -6.93
CA PHE A 408 -1.18 14.93 -6.29
C PHE A 408 -1.99 15.76 -7.27
N ASP A 409 -1.56 15.93 -8.51
CA ASP A 409 -2.41 16.47 -9.58
C ASP A 409 -3.60 15.55 -9.88
N GLY A 410 -3.37 14.25 -9.90
CA GLY A 410 -4.42 13.23 -10.02
C GLY A 410 -5.35 13.18 -8.81
N ASP A 411 -4.80 13.25 -7.60
CA ASP A 411 -5.56 13.34 -6.35
C ASP A 411 -6.52 14.53 -6.39
N LYS A 412 -6.02 15.70 -6.71
CA LYS A 412 -6.83 16.93 -6.82
C LYS A 412 -7.93 16.80 -7.86
N SER A 413 -7.63 16.18 -9.00
CA SER A 413 -8.57 16.05 -10.12
C SER A 413 -9.70 15.05 -9.82
N GLY A 414 -9.39 13.93 -9.18
CA GLY A 414 -10.35 12.84 -8.90
C GLY A 414 -11.05 12.95 -7.54
N ARG A 415 -10.56 13.76 -6.61
CA ARG A 415 -11.00 13.80 -5.21
C ARG A 415 -12.51 14.01 -5.03
N THR A 416 -13.13 14.87 -5.82
CA THR A 416 -14.58 15.13 -5.73
C THR A 416 -15.38 13.88 -6.06
N ALA A 417 -15.01 13.14 -7.11
CA ALA A 417 -15.67 11.89 -7.49
C ALA A 417 -15.46 10.82 -6.42
N TYR A 418 -14.23 10.70 -5.90
CA TYR A 418 -13.92 9.77 -4.83
C TYR A 418 -14.77 10.00 -3.57
N ASN A 419 -14.87 11.25 -3.12
CA ASN A 419 -15.65 11.62 -1.93
C ASN A 419 -17.17 11.46 -2.15
N ALA A 420 -17.66 11.47 -3.40
CA ALA A 420 -19.04 11.15 -3.71
C ALA A 420 -19.32 9.64 -3.58
N ILE A 421 -18.35 8.78 -3.90
CA ILE A 421 -18.44 7.32 -3.75
C ILE A 421 -18.29 6.93 -2.27
N TYR A 422 -17.34 7.54 -1.57
CA TYR A 422 -17.08 7.32 -0.15
C TYR A 422 -17.31 8.63 0.63
N PRO A 423 -18.57 8.98 0.93
CA PRO A 423 -18.87 10.18 1.72
C PRO A 423 -18.31 10.03 3.13
N LYS A 424 -17.99 11.17 3.75
CA LYS A 424 -17.53 11.17 5.14
C LYS A 424 -18.56 10.47 6.03
N PRO A 425 -18.14 9.47 6.83
CA PRO A 425 -19.06 8.79 7.72
C PRO A 425 -19.78 9.77 8.65
N SER A 426 -21.09 9.57 8.84
CA SER A 426 -21.85 10.37 9.80
C SER A 426 -21.37 10.05 11.21
N THR A 427 -21.14 11.05 12.02
CA THR A 427 -20.62 10.96 13.40
C THR A 427 -21.52 10.17 14.38
N THR A 428 -22.57 9.51 13.90
CA THR A 428 -23.52 8.74 14.71
C THR A 428 -23.05 7.34 15.09
N SER A 429 -21.98 6.83 14.49
CA SER A 429 -21.33 5.58 14.89
C SER A 429 -19.96 5.87 15.49
N GLY A 430 -19.86 5.94 16.82
CA GLY A 430 -18.66 5.69 17.60
C GLY A 430 -17.41 6.53 17.34
N VAL A 431 -17.45 7.59 16.52
CA VAL A 431 -16.38 8.58 16.49
C VAL A 431 -16.45 9.31 17.81
N MET A 432 -15.74 8.80 18.82
CA MET A 432 -15.32 9.67 19.90
C MET A 432 -14.41 10.73 19.23
N GLN A 433 -14.98 11.85 18.76
CA GLN A 433 -14.26 13.09 18.93
C GLN A 433 -13.78 13.01 20.37
N VAL A 434 -12.46 13.05 20.57
CA VAL A 434 -11.95 13.52 21.85
C VAL A 434 -12.50 14.96 21.89
N GLU A 435 -13.74 15.08 22.34
CA GLU A 435 -14.19 16.37 22.84
C GLU A 435 -13.04 16.81 23.71
N ASP A 436 -12.49 17.96 23.38
CA ASP A 436 -11.65 18.70 24.30
C ASP A 436 -12.49 18.77 25.56
N ARG A 437 -12.37 17.75 26.43
CA ARG A 437 -12.98 17.78 27.75
C ARG A 437 -12.28 18.91 28.46
N GLY A 438 -12.82 20.11 28.23
CA GLY A 438 -12.29 21.38 28.70
C GLY A 438 -12.18 21.47 30.21
N LYS A 439 -11.98 20.33 30.88
CA LYS A 439 -11.89 20.27 32.36
C LYS A 439 -10.83 19.29 32.87
N ALA A 440 -10.13 18.52 32.06
CA ALA A 440 -9.01 17.74 32.59
C ALA A 440 -7.79 18.67 32.75
N PRO A 441 -7.25 18.79 33.95
CA PRO A 441 -6.07 19.62 34.19
C PRO A 441 -4.88 19.05 33.42
N VAL A 442 -4.22 19.88 32.62
CA VAL A 442 -3.13 19.48 31.71
C VAL A 442 -1.81 20.03 32.26
N ALA A 443 -0.74 19.26 32.02
CA ALA A 443 0.60 19.69 32.38
C ALA A 443 1.20 20.64 31.33
N VAL A 444 2.04 21.58 31.79
CA VAL A 444 2.86 22.46 30.95
C VAL A 444 4.31 22.03 31.08
N TYR A 445 4.97 21.84 29.95
CA TYR A 445 6.37 21.44 29.88
C TYR A 445 7.21 22.54 29.20
N ASP A 446 8.46 22.67 29.55
CA ASP A 446 9.42 23.46 28.79
C ASP A 446 9.88 22.72 27.53
N VAL A 447 10.69 23.37 26.71
CA VAL A 447 11.20 22.77 25.45
C VAL A 447 12.16 21.58 25.66
N CYS A 448 12.64 21.40 26.89
CA CYS A 448 13.48 20.28 27.30
C CYS A 448 12.66 19.12 27.91
N GLY A 449 11.32 19.21 27.87
CA GLY A 449 10.42 18.18 28.38
C GLY A 449 10.27 18.18 29.90
N ARG A 450 10.77 19.21 30.63
CA ARG A 450 10.61 19.32 32.11
C ARG A 450 9.23 19.86 32.43
N LEU A 451 8.56 19.25 33.42
CA LEU A 451 7.28 19.69 33.92
C LEU A 451 7.44 21.07 34.61
N VAL A 452 6.73 22.08 34.13
CA VAL A 452 6.75 23.46 34.65
C VAL A 452 5.51 23.75 35.49
N ALA A 453 4.37 23.21 35.09
CA ALA A 453 3.14 23.31 35.87
C ALA A 453 2.24 22.10 35.60
N SER A 454 1.53 21.64 36.65
CA SER A 454 0.53 20.56 36.55
C SER A 454 -0.87 21.11 36.89
N ASN A 455 -1.90 20.39 36.47
CA ASN A 455 -3.29 20.73 36.73
C ASN A 455 -3.73 22.09 36.15
N VAL A 456 -3.20 22.46 34.99
CA VAL A 456 -3.47 23.74 34.31
C VAL A 456 -4.72 23.67 33.48
N ALA A 457 -5.82 24.27 33.92
CA ALA A 457 -7.06 24.36 33.13
C ALA A 457 -6.96 25.44 32.04
N SER A 458 -6.16 26.47 32.19
CA SER A 458 -5.91 27.55 31.23
C SER A 458 -4.56 28.18 31.47
N LEU A 459 -3.76 28.44 30.44
CA LEU A 459 -2.47 29.14 30.52
C LEU A 459 -2.59 30.57 31.07
N ARG A 460 -3.75 31.20 30.93
CA ARG A 460 -3.99 32.56 31.51
C ARG A 460 -3.96 32.58 33.02
N LYS A 461 -4.03 31.43 33.70
CA LYS A 461 -4.04 31.28 35.15
C LYS A 461 -2.70 30.78 35.70
N VAL A 462 -1.67 30.67 34.88
CA VAL A 462 -0.34 30.19 35.27
C VAL A 462 0.68 31.29 35.03
N SER A 463 1.44 31.63 36.06
CA SER A 463 2.57 32.55 35.92
C SER A 463 3.75 31.82 35.31
N LEU A 464 3.98 32.00 34.00
CA LEU A 464 5.12 31.45 33.28
C LEU A 464 6.09 32.59 32.97
N GLY A 465 7.38 32.34 33.18
CA GLY A 465 8.42 33.27 32.71
C GLY A 465 8.44 33.38 31.18
N LYS A 466 9.16 34.35 30.62
CA LYS A 466 9.38 34.45 29.18
C LYS A 466 10.05 33.18 28.68
N GLY A 467 9.51 32.58 27.62
CA GLY A 467 10.05 31.32 27.11
C GLY A 467 9.11 30.60 26.16
N VAL A 468 9.52 29.42 25.79
CA VAL A 468 8.74 28.51 24.92
C VAL A 468 8.31 27.29 25.75
N TYR A 469 7.04 26.96 25.67
CA TYR A 469 6.41 25.90 26.45
C TYR A 469 5.58 24.98 25.54
N VAL A 470 5.28 23.78 26.02
CA VAL A 470 4.34 22.86 25.42
C VAL A 470 3.12 22.71 26.33
N TYR A 471 1.95 23.06 25.83
CA TYR A 471 0.67 22.96 26.52
C TYR A 471 -0.37 22.35 25.61
N LYS A 472 -1.04 21.27 26.03
CA LYS A 472 -1.99 20.50 25.21
C LYS A 472 -1.40 20.08 23.85
N GLY A 473 -0.12 19.66 23.84
CA GLY A 473 0.58 19.26 22.63
C GLY A 473 0.94 20.41 21.67
N ARG A 474 0.69 21.65 22.04
CA ARG A 474 0.99 22.83 21.19
C ARG A 474 2.12 23.67 21.79
N LYS A 475 2.96 24.19 20.92
CA LYS A 475 4.00 25.15 21.29
C LYS A 475 3.37 26.49 21.62
N VAL A 476 3.69 27.03 22.79
CA VAL A 476 3.24 28.34 23.27
C VAL A 476 4.45 29.21 23.60
N VAL A 477 4.46 30.42 23.07
CA VAL A 477 5.52 31.41 23.35
C VAL A 477 5.00 32.45 24.34
N VAL A 478 5.64 32.53 25.49
CA VAL A 478 5.40 33.59 26.49
C VAL A 478 6.44 34.70 26.27
N LYS A 479 5.98 35.90 25.88
CA LYS A 479 6.82 37.05 25.52
C LYS A 479 7.14 37.92 26.76
#